data_f9780352f70394b7bd28caf18d11dbc9
#
_entry.id   f9780352f70394b7bd28caf18d11dbc9
#
_cell.length_a   1.000
_cell.length_b   1.000
_cell.length_c   1.000
_cell.angle_alpha   90.00
_cell.angle_beta   90.00
_cell.angle_gamma   90.00
#
_symmetry.space_group_name_H-M   'P 1'
#
loop_
_entity.id
_entity.type
_entity.pdbx_description
1 polymer ?
#
loop_
_entity_poly.entity_id
_entity_poly.type
_entity_poly.pdbx_seq_one_letter_code
_entity_poly.pdbx_strand_id
1 'polypeptide(L)'
;TDELRSIALEQGNMTHPHPAASWGAWLGVAMMHGAVQGNDPFKTLDKELALMPKDAAEDFLPLLAPEWQPTSGRINNGSIWGCLADAVWAVRNTTSFEDAVVKAVNLGDDTDTVACVAGALAGAIYGIQAIPSRWTTYLNGEVNTPNGIEQFDNARLNEISRNLANLQPPPDAPDEKPAGPVEVEERLFAANRSGASNAP
;
A
#
# COMPACT_ATOMS: atom_id res chain seq x y z
N THR A 1 11.27 8.94 -10.54
CA THR A 1 11.42 7.73 -9.69
C THR A 1 12.61 7.82 -8.75
N ASP A 2 13.78 8.26 -9.19
CA ASP A 2 14.98 8.37 -8.31
C ASP A 2 14.82 9.46 -7.25
N GLU A 3 14.20 10.57 -7.59
CA GLU A 3 13.85 11.63 -6.64
C GLU A 3 12.85 11.13 -5.58
N LEU A 4 11.80 10.40 -6.00
CA LEU A 4 10.83 9.81 -5.07
C LEU A 4 11.49 8.82 -4.11
N ARG A 5 12.44 8.01 -4.62
CA ARG A 5 13.23 7.10 -3.79
C ARG A 5 14.07 7.86 -2.76
N SER A 6 14.77 8.90 -3.18
CA SER A 6 15.57 9.73 -2.25
C SER A 6 14.71 10.30 -1.13
N ILE A 7 13.57 10.89 -1.47
CA ILE A 7 12.63 11.45 -0.51
C ILE A 7 12.13 10.37 0.48
N ALA A 8 11.76 9.18 -0.01
CA ALA A 8 11.26 8.10 0.85
C ALA A 8 12.34 7.59 1.81
N LEU A 9 13.59 7.45 1.33
CA LEU A 9 14.72 7.04 2.16
C LEU A 9 15.06 8.09 3.22
N GLU A 10 15.09 9.37 2.87
CA GLU A 10 15.35 10.47 3.78
C GLU A 10 14.25 10.58 4.84
N GLN A 11 12.99 10.49 4.45
CA GLN A 11 11.85 10.54 5.35
C GLN A 11 11.88 9.39 6.37
N GLY A 12 12.21 8.17 5.96
CA GLY A 12 12.40 7.03 6.88
C GLY A 12 13.50 7.29 7.92
N ASN A 13 14.61 7.90 7.50
CA ASN A 13 15.74 8.23 8.38
C ASN A 13 15.42 9.31 9.42
N MET A 14 14.42 10.14 9.21
CA MET A 14 14.08 11.23 10.17
C MET A 14 13.66 10.69 11.54
N THR A 15 13.04 9.51 11.57
CA THR A 15 12.52 8.92 12.82
C THR A 15 13.25 7.63 13.21
N HIS A 16 13.71 6.85 12.25
CA HIS A 16 14.34 5.55 12.47
C HIS A 16 15.62 5.44 11.64
N PRO A 17 16.79 5.79 12.21
CA PRO A 17 18.08 5.80 11.49
C PRO A 17 18.65 4.39 11.28
N HIS A 18 17.79 3.44 10.87
CA HIS A 18 18.17 2.09 10.51
C HIS A 18 17.88 1.86 9.01
N PRO A 19 18.81 1.35 8.23
CA PRO A 19 18.63 1.18 6.78
C PRO A 19 17.33 0.45 6.40
N ALA A 20 16.95 -0.58 7.17
CA ALA A 20 15.72 -1.33 6.91
C ALA A 20 14.46 -0.45 6.98
N ALA A 21 14.39 0.53 7.89
CA ALA A 21 13.25 1.42 7.99
C ALA A 21 13.07 2.24 6.70
N SER A 22 14.15 2.80 6.20
CA SER A 22 14.16 3.57 4.96
C SER A 22 13.83 2.71 3.74
N TRP A 23 14.47 1.55 3.62
CA TRP A 23 14.21 0.65 2.49
C TRP A 23 12.81 0.04 2.52
N GLY A 24 12.29 -0.33 3.69
CA GLY A 24 10.91 -0.78 3.83
C GLY A 24 9.90 0.30 3.46
N ALA A 25 10.13 1.55 3.90
CA ALA A 25 9.33 2.70 3.49
C ALA A 25 9.35 2.89 1.95
N TRP A 26 10.55 2.79 1.34
CA TRP A 26 10.66 2.88 -0.12
C TRP A 26 9.89 1.78 -0.84
N LEU A 27 10.01 0.51 -0.41
CA LEU A 27 9.28 -0.59 -1.03
C LEU A 27 7.77 -0.36 -1.02
N GLY A 28 7.23 0.09 0.13
CA GLY A 28 5.81 0.45 0.25
C GLY A 28 5.40 1.59 -0.68
N VAL A 29 6.18 2.68 -0.71
CA VAL A 29 5.94 3.84 -1.59
C VAL A 29 6.04 3.44 -3.06
N ALA A 30 7.02 2.64 -3.45
CA ALA A 30 7.19 2.19 -4.83
C ALA A 30 6.00 1.35 -5.32
N MET A 31 5.51 0.42 -4.48
CA MET A 31 4.33 -0.39 -4.79
C MET A 31 3.08 0.49 -4.99
N MET A 32 2.82 1.42 -4.05
CA MET A 32 1.67 2.34 -4.14
C MET A 32 1.78 3.26 -5.35
N HIS A 33 2.95 3.83 -5.60
CA HIS A 33 3.20 4.66 -6.78
C HIS A 33 2.99 3.87 -8.07
N GLY A 34 3.51 2.64 -8.14
CA GLY A 34 3.31 1.74 -9.28
C GLY A 34 1.82 1.48 -9.53
N ALA A 35 1.07 1.16 -8.48
CA ALA A 35 -0.37 0.90 -8.55
C ALA A 35 -1.18 2.12 -9.06
N VAL A 36 -0.91 3.31 -8.53
CA VAL A 36 -1.55 4.56 -8.98
C VAL A 36 -1.25 4.86 -10.45
N GLN A 37 -0.06 4.46 -10.96
CA GLN A 37 0.30 4.58 -12.37
C GLN A 37 -0.26 3.43 -13.23
N GLY A 38 -1.07 2.54 -12.68
CA GLY A 38 -1.66 1.39 -13.39
C GLY A 38 -0.70 0.22 -13.61
N ASN A 39 0.43 0.20 -12.92
CA ASN A 39 1.37 -0.92 -12.94
C ASN A 39 0.98 -1.96 -11.87
N ASP A 40 1.42 -3.21 -12.09
CA ASP A 40 1.33 -4.27 -11.09
C ASP A 40 2.25 -3.94 -9.90
N PRO A 41 1.71 -3.73 -8.68
CA PRO A 41 2.50 -3.38 -7.52
C PRO A 41 3.48 -4.49 -7.10
N PHE A 42 3.16 -5.75 -7.34
CA PHE A 42 4.01 -6.88 -6.98
C PHE A 42 5.18 -7.02 -7.93
N LYS A 43 4.99 -6.78 -9.24
CA LYS A 43 6.11 -6.67 -10.18
C LYS A 43 6.99 -5.47 -9.90
N THR A 44 6.39 -4.38 -9.43
CA THR A 44 7.16 -3.22 -8.96
C THR A 44 8.00 -3.58 -7.74
N LEU A 45 7.43 -4.30 -6.77
CA LEU A 45 8.15 -4.80 -5.60
C LEU A 45 9.35 -5.66 -6.01
N ASP A 46 9.14 -6.67 -6.87
CA ASP A 46 10.20 -7.58 -7.33
C ASP A 46 11.35 -6.81 -8.00
N LYS A 47 11.02 -5.82 -8.83
CA LYS A 47 11.99 -4.95 -9.49
C LYS A 47 12.80 -4.13 -8.47
N GLU A 48 12.15 -3.52 -7.50
CA GLU A 48 12.82 -2.68 -6.51
C GLU A 48 13.67 -3.51 -5.55
N LEU A 49 13.22 -4.70 -5.15
CA LEU A 49 14.04 -5.65 -4.38
C LEU A 49 15.34 -6.04 -5.13
N ALA A 50 15.25 -6.24 -6.44
CA ALA A 50 16.42 -6.57 -7.26
C ALA A 50 17.43 -5.40 -7.40
N LEU A 51 16.98 -4.16 -7.19
CA LEU A 51 17.82 -2.96 -7.24
C LEU A 51 18.39 -2.54 -5.88
N MET A 52 17.90 -3.14 -4.79
CA MET A 52 18.41 -2.84 -3.45
C MET A 52 19.86 -3.35 -3.26
N PRO A 53 20.64 -2.69 -2.38
CA PRO A 53 21.86 -3.29 -1.88
C PRO A 53 21.60 -4.67 -1.27
N LYS A 54 22.47 -5.63 -1.51
CA LYS A 54 22.25 -7.03 -1.09
C LYS A 54 22.02 -7.18 0.40
N ASP A 55 22.80 -6.50 1.21
CA ASP A 55 22.69 -6.48 2.67
C ASP A 55 21.35 -5.93 3.16
N ALA A 56 20.78 -4.95 2.45
CA ALA A 56 19.45 -4.42 2.75
C ALA A 56 18.32 -5.33 2.25
N ALA A 57 18.53 -6.05 1.16
CA ALA A 57 17.52 -6.92 0.55
C ALA A 57 17.40 -8.28 1.25
N GLU A 58 18.47 -8.80 1.86
CA GLU A 58 18.52 -10.14 2.45
C GLU A 58 17.40 -10.41 3.45
N ASP A 59 17.04 -9.42 4.27
CA ASP A 59 15.99 -9.54 5.27
C ASP A 59 14.57 -9.47 4.66
N PHE A 60 14.40 -8.77 3.53
CA PHE A 60 13.09 -8.60 2.89
C PHE A 60 12.74 -9.71 1.91
N LEU A 61 13.71 -10.23 1.18
CA LEU A 61 13.50 -11.21 0.11
C LEU A 61 12.67 -12.43 0.54
N PRO A 62 12.99 -13.13 1.65
CA PRO A 62 12.22 -14.31 2.06
C PRO A 62 10.82 -13.96 2.57
N LEU A 63 10.63 -12.75 3.12
CA LEU A 63 9.38 -12.31 3.72
C LEU A 63 8.38 -11.75 2.70
N LEU A 64 8.88 -11.22 1.59
CA LEU A 64 8.07 -10.64 0.52
C LEU A 64 7.89 -11.59 -0.67
N ALA A 65 8.45 -12.79 -0.57
CA ALA A 65 8.27 -13.84 -1.57
C ALA A 65 6.78 -14.23 -1.73
N PRO A 66 6.34 -14.57 -2.95
CA PRO A 66 4.93 -14.91 -3.21
C PRO A 66 4.40 -16.07 -2.34
N GLU A 67 5.26 -17.04 -2.02
CA GLU A 67 4.94 -18.22 -1.21
C GLU A 67 4.97 -17.99 0.30
N TRP A 68 5.47 -16.85 0.75
CA TRP A 68 5.55 -16.56 2.18
C TRP A 68 4.15 -16.51 2.84
N GLN A 69 4.07 -17.03 4.05
CA GLN A 69 2.85 -17.08 4.86
C GLN A 69 3.14 -16.56 6.27
N PRO A 70 2.23 -15.80 6.90
CA PRO A 70 2.39 -15.31 8.27
C PRO A 70 2.59 -16.41 9.32
N THR A 71 2.13 -17.63 9.02
CA THR A 71 2.26 -18.80 9.90
C THR A 71 3.62 -19.51 9.79
N SER A 72 4.41 -19.19 8.78
CA SER A 72 5.68 -19.86 8.46
C SER A 72 6.90 -19.22 9.13
N GLY A 73 6.82 -18.89 10.40
CA GLY A 73 7.88 -18.18 11.10
C GLY A 73 7.60 -16.69 11.21
N ARG A 74 6.49 -16.37 11.88
CA ARG A 74 6.01 -15.01 12.06
C ARG A 74 7.06 -14.13 12.70
N ILE A 75 7.43 -13.06 12.04
CA ILE A 75 8.21 -11.96 12.59
C ILE A 75 7.24 -11.02 13.30
N ASN A 76 7.71 -10.39 14.38
CA ASN A 76 6.97 -9.33 15.05
C ASN A 76 6.56 -8.26 14.03
N ASN A 77 5.26 -8.09 13.82
CA ASN A 77 4.72 -7.14 12.85
C ASN A 77 4.70 -5.68 13.33
N GLY A 78 5.14 -5.40 14.55
CA GLY A 78 5.58 -4.08 14.98
C GLY A 78 6.95 -3.67 14.40
N SER A 79 7.65 -4.58 13.71
CA SER A 79 8.86 -4.27 12.95
C SER A 79 8.53 -3.94 11.49
N ILE A 80 9.41 -3.17 10.83
CA ILE A 80 9.23 -2.83 9.41
C ILE A 80 9.16 -4.08 8.51
N TRP A 81 9.92 -5.12 8.82
CA TRP A 81 9.91 -6.36 8.06
C TRP A 81 8.59 -7.12 8.19
N GLY A 82 8.12 -7.32 9.43
CA GLY A 82 6.88 -8.03 9.70
C GLY A 82 5.66 -7.24 9.24
N CYS A 83 5.61 -5.94 9.49
CA CYS A 83 4.52 -5.07 9.06
C CYS A 83 4.36 -5.09 7.53
N LEU A 84 5.46 -4.89 6.79
CA LEU A 84 5.41 -4.89 5.33
C LEU A 84 5.06 -6.28 4.77
N ALA A 85 5.62 -7.36 5.34
CA ALA A 85 5.33 -8.73 4.92
C ALA A 85 3.85 -9.08 5.12
N ASP A 86 3.30 -8.81 6.30
CA ASP A 86 1.90 -9.06 6.63
C ASP A 86 0.95 -8.24 5.74
N ALA A 87 1.25 -6.95 5.53
CA ALA A 87 0.45 -6.07 4.68
C ALA A 87 0.48 -6.52 3.21
N VAL A 88 1.66 -6.80 2.66
CA VAL A 88 1.82 -7.30 1.28
C VAL A 88 1.14 -8.65 1.11
N TRP A 89 1.28 -9.57 2.08
CA TRP A 89 0.59 -10.85 2.04
C TRP A 89 -0.93 -10.68 2.07
N ALA A 90 -1.47 -9.81 2.92
CA ALA A 90 -2.90 -9.58 3.01
C ALA A 90 -3.47 -9.06 1.68
N VAL A 91 -2.82 -8.09 1.05
CA VAL A 91 -3.24 -7.53 -0.23
C VAL A 91 -3.08 -8.53 -1.37
N ARG A 92 -1.95 -9.26 -1.44
CA ARG A 92 -1.69 -10.26 -2.49
C ARG A 92 -2.70 -11.41 -2.50
N ASN A 93 -3.24 -11.76 -1.34
CA ASN A 93 -4.15 -12.90 -1.15
C ASN A 93 -5.62 -12.50 -1.00
N THR A 94 -6.01 -11.35 -1.53
CA THR A 94 -7.38 -10.84 -1.54
C THR A 94 -7.67 -10.13 -2.86
N THR A 95 -8.95 -9.88 -3.12
CA THR A 95 -9.42 -9.32 -4.39
C THR A 95 -10.26 -8.06 -4.20
N SER A 96 -10.33 -7.55 -2.97
CA SER A 96 -11.04 -6.32 -2.65
C SER A 96 -10.29 -5.51 -1.58
N PHE A 97 -10.57 -4.21 -1.54
CA PHE A 97 -10.07 -3.32 -0.50
C PHE A 97 -10.47 -3.83 0.90
N GLU A 98 -11.74 -4.16 1.06
CA GLU A 98 -12.29 -4.61 2.34
C GLU A 98 -11.64 -5.90 2.82
N ASP A 99 -11.55 -6.91 1.97
CA ASP A 99 -10.93 -8.20 2.33
C ASP A 99 -9.46 -8.05 2.68
N ALA A 100 -8.73 -7.17 1.98
CA ALA A 100 -7.32 -6.90 2.28
C ALA A 100 -7.15 -6.31 3.69
N VAL A 101 -7.93 -5.30 4.05
CA VAL A 101 -7.86 -4.67 5.37
C VAL A 101 -8.33 -5.63 6.46
N VAL A 102 -9.45 -6.32 6.25
CA VAL A 102 -9.96 -7.32 7.21
C VAL A 102 -8.96 -8.46 7.42
N LYS A 103 -8.34 -8.95 6.35
CA LYS A 103 -7.30 -9.98 6.43
C LYS A 103 -6.09 -9.49 7.23
N ALA A 104 -5.64 -8.25 7.00
CA ALA A 104 -4.53 -7.64 7.73
C ALA A 104 -4.84 -7.52 9.24
N VAL A 105 -6.01 -7.00 9.61
CA VAL A 105 -6.45 -6.86 11.01
C VAL A 105 -6.50 -8.23 11.71
N ASN A 106 -6.99 -9.27 11.03
CA ASN A 106 -7.14 -10.60 11.63
C ASN A 106 -5.81 -11.35 11.85
N LEU A 107 -4.69 -10.79 11.44
CA LEU A 107 -3.38 -11.35 11.76
C LEU A 107 -3.02 -11.20 13.26
N GLY A 108 -3.57 -10.21 13.93
CA GLY A 108 -3.29 -9.96 15.36
C GLY A 108 -1.99 -9.17 15.58
N ASP A 109 -1.62 -8.99 16.83
CA ASP A 109 -0.50 -8.17 17.34
C ASP A 109 -0.65 -6.69 16.92
N ASP A 110 0.27 -6.08 16.16
CA ASP A 110 0.23 -4.68 15.71
C ASP A 110 -0.70 -4.50 14.51
N THR A 111 -1.98 -4.78 14.73
CA THR A 111 -3.00 -4.85 13.66
C THR A 111 -3.32 -3.52 13.01
N ASP A 112 -3.30 -2.44 13.76
CA ASP A 112 -3.59 -1.09 13.27
C ASP A 112 -2.49 -0.60 12.32
N THR A 113 -1.21 -0.84 12.65
CA THR A 113 -0.09 -0.52 11.78
C THR A 113 -0.12 -1.33 10.48
N VAL A 114 -0.31 -2.66 10.59
CA VAL A 114 -0.40 -3.54 9.41
C VAL A 114 -1.58 -3.18 8.52
N ALA A 115 -2.75 -2.93 9.13
CA ALA A 115 -3.95 -2.55 8.38
C ALA A 115 -3.82 -1.16 7.72
N CYS A 116 -3.09 -0.23 8.33
CA CYS A 116 -2.80 1.06 7.74
C CYS A 116 -1.98 0.90 6.45
N VAL A 117 -0.91 0.10 6.48
CA VAL A 117 -0.07 -0.15 5.30
C VAL A 117 -0.83 -0.95 4.24
N ALA A 118 -1.56 -1.99 4.63
CA ALA A 118 -2.39 -2.78 3.72
C ALA A 118 -3.49 -1.92 3.07
N GLY A 119 -4.15 -1.06 3.86
CA GLY A 119 -5.18 -0.14 3.38
C GLY A 119 -4.64 0.91 2.40
N ALA A 120 -3.45 1.45 2.65
CA ALA A 120 -2.79 2.37 1.74
C ALA A 120 -2.48 1.71 0.39
N LEU A 121 -1.92 0.49 0.40
CA LEU A 121 -1.62 -0.27 -0.81
C LEU A 121 -2.90 -0.71 -1.53
N ALA A 122 -3.88 -1.26 -0.82
CA ALA A 122 -5.17 -1.64 -1.40
C ALA A 122 -5.93 -0.43 -1.96
N GLY A 123 -5.86 0.73 -1.28
CA GLY A 123 -6.42 1.98 -1.77
C GLY A 123 -5.79 2.45 -3.07
N ALA A 124 -4.47 2.30 -3.23
CA ALA A 124 -3.77 2.60 -4.47
C ALA A 124 -4.16 1.65 -5.62
N ILE A 125 -4.51 0.41 -5.31
CA ILE A 125 -4.93 -0.62 -6.29
C ILE A 125 -6.40 -0.44 -6.70
N TYR A 126 -7.29 -0.34 -5.71
CA TYR A 126 -8.74 -0.42 -5.91
C TYR A 126 -9.44 0.95 -6.00
N GLY A 127 -8.75 2.01 -5.58
CA GLY A 127 -9.27 3.37 -5.56
C GLY A 127 -10.26 3.64 -4.42
N ILE A 128 -10.62 4.92 -4.25
CA ILE A 128 -11.47 5.40 -3.15
C ILE A 128 -12.88 4.80 -3.16
N GLN A 129 -13.40 4.46 -4.33
CA GLN A 129 -14.76 3.91 -4.48
C GLN A 129 -14.88 2.49 -3.91
N ALA A 130 -13.76 1.80 -3.72
CA ALA A 130 -13.73 0.47 -3.14
C ALA A 130 -13.77 0.48 -1.60
N ILE A 131 -13.60 1.64 -0.96
CA ILE A 131 -13.66 1.78 0.50
C ILE A 131 -15.12 1.68 0.95
N PRO A 132 -15.48 0.75 1.85
CA PRO A 132 -16.85 0.62 2.33
C PRO A 132 -17.38 1.91 2.96
N SER A 133 -18.54 2.39 2.54
CA SER A 133 -19.14 3.62 3.04
C SER A 133 -19.39 3.58 4.56
N ARG A 134 -19.66 2.38 5.13
CA ARG A 134 -19.81 2.20 6.57
C ARG A 134 -18.53 2.51 7.37
N TRP A 135 -17.34 2.45 6.73
CA TRP A 135 -16.08 2.83 7.38
C TRP A 135 -15.83 4.33 7.26
N THR A 136 -16.13 4.91 6.09
CA THR A 136 -15.91 6.35 5.85
C THR A 136 -16.92 7.24 6.55
N THR A 137 -18.13 6.75 6.86
CA THR A 137 -19.17 7.51 7.57
C THR A 137 -18.75 7.92 8.98
N TYR A 138 -17.97 7.09 9.65
CA TYR A 138 -17.51 7.34 11.02
C TYR A 138 -16.06 7.81 11.10
N LEU A 139 -15.43 8.03 9.94
CA LEU A 139 -14.06 8.49 9.88
C LEU A 139 -13.97 9.93 10.37
N ASN A 140 -13.32 10.12 11.49
CA ASN A 140 -13.07 11.44 12.07
C ASN A 140 -11.77 11.42 12.88
N GLY A 141 -11.14 12.56 12.98
CA GLY A 141 -9.94 12.77 13.77
C GLY A 141 -9.70 14.24 14.02
N GLU A 142 -8.91 14.54 15.02
CA GLU A 142 -8.54 15.89 15.41
C GLU A 142 -7.02 16.01 15.49
N VAL A 143 -6.49 17.09 14.96
CA VAL A 143 -5.05 17.40 15.05
C VAL A 143 -4.88 18.80 15.68
N ASN A 144 -4.07 18.88 16.73
CA ASN A 144 -3.67 20.14 17.30
C ASN A 144 -2.64 20.80 16.39
N THR A 145 -2.99 21.93 15.80
CA THR A 145 -2.09 22.75 14.98
C THR A 145 -1.75 24.06 15.69
N PRO A 146 -0.72 24.80 15.27
CA PRO A 146 -0.44 26.14 15.81
C PRO A 146 -1.62 27.12 15.66
N ASN A 147 -2.54 26.84 14.73
CA ASN A 147 -3.71 27.69 14.47
C ASN A 147 -5.00 27.20 15.18
N GLY A 148 -4.90 26.17 16.02
CA GLY A 148 -6.02 25.57 16.72
C GLY A 148 -6.24 24.10 16.35
N ILE A 149 -7.38 23.55 16.77
CA ILE A 149 -7.76 22.16 16.46
C ILE A 149 -8.31 22.11 15.04
N GLU A 150 -7.71 21.29 14.19
CA GLU A 150 -8.21 20.96 12.85
C GLU A 150 -8.92 19.61 12.86
N GLN A 151 -10.14 19.60 12.30
CA GLN A 151 -10.96 18.40 12.18
C GLN A 151 -10.70 17.71 10.82
N PHE A 152 -10.55 16.38 10.87
CA PHE A 152 -10.39 15.55 9.69
C PHE A 152 -11.53 14.53 9.60
N ASP A 153 -12.30 14.64 8.56
CA ASP A 153 -13.32 13.69 8.16
C ASP A 153 -13.03 13.16 6.75
N ASN A 154 -13.89 12.30 6.25
CA ASN A 154 -13.75 11.76 4.89
C ASN A 154 -13.71 12.86 3.81
N ALA A 155 -14.49 13.94 3.96
CA ALA A 155 -14.52 15.01 2.98
C ALA A 155 -13.19 15.80 2.97
N ARG A 156 -12.65 16.11 4.16
CA ARG A 156 -11.38 16.80 4.31
C ARG A 156 -10.20 15.99 3.78
N LEU A 157 -10.16 14.69 4.06
CA LEU A 157 -9.11 13.81 3.55
C LEU A 157 -9.16 13.69 2.02
N ASN A 158 -10.35 13.65 1.43
CA ASN A 158 -10.52 13.66 -0.02
C ASN A 158 -10.07 14.98 -0.65
N GLU A 159 -10.37 16.11 -0.01
CA GLU A 159 -9.90 17.43 -0.45
C GLU A 159 -8.37 17.48 -0.46
N ILE A 160 -7.72 17.06 0.64
CA ILE A 160 -6.27 17.02 0.75
C ILE A 160 -5.67 16.13 -0.35
N SER A 161 -6.22 14.93 -0.54
CA SER A 161 -5.76 14.00 -1.57
C SER A 161 -5.82 14.61 -2.98
N ARG A 162 -6.92 15.28 -3.32
CA ARG A 162 -7.06 15.98 -4.61
C ARG A 162 -6.03 17.11 -4.76
N ASN A 163 -5.83 17.90 -3.72
CA ASN A 163 -4.87 18.99 -3.74
C ASN A 163 -3.44 18.49 -3.92
N LEU A 164 -3.07 17.40 -3.24
CA LEU A 164 -1.76 16.76 -3.39
C LEU A 164 -1.54 16.19 -4.79
N ALA A 165 -2.57 15.62 -5.39
CA ALA A 165 -2.51 15.07 -6.74
C ALA A 165 -2.58 16.13 -7.85
N ASN A 166 -2.72 17.43 -7.51
CA ASN A 166 -3.04 18.51 -8.47
C ASN A 166 -4.24 18.17 -9.37
N LEU A 167 -5.14 17.30 -8.89
CA LEU A 167 -6.38 16.98 -9.57
C LEU A 167 -7.37 18.11 -9.37
N GLN A 168 -7.14 19.24 -10.06
CA GLN A 168 -8.21 20.13 -10.42
C GLN A 168 -9.06 19.37 -11.43
N PRO A 169 -10.33 19.05 -11.18
CA PRO A 169 -11.19 18.53 -12.24
C PRO A 169 -11.13 19.55 -13.39
N PRO A 170 -10.93 19.12 -14.64
CA PRO A 170 -11.13 20.03 -15.76
C PRO A 170 -12.55 20.60 -15.64
N PRO A 171 -12.75 21.90 -15.89
CA PRO A 171 -14.01 22.60 -15.64
C PRO A 171 -15.25 21.99 -16.33
N ASP A 172 -15.07 21.06 -17.25
CA ASP A 172 -16.10 20.39 -18.02
C ASP A 172 -15.86 18.88 -18.21
N ALA A 173 -15.17 18.21 -17.27
CA ALA A 173 -15.04 16.76 -17.34
C ALA A 173 -16.42 16.13 -17.13
N PRO A 174 -16.97 15.36 -18.10
CA PRO A 174 -18.11 14.51 -17.83
C PRO A 174 -17.77 13.58 -16.66
N ASP A 175 -18.78 13.23 -15.86
CA ASP A 175 -18.68 12.20 -14.80
C ASP A 175 -18.26 10.84 -15.41
N GLU A 176 -17.02 10.73 -15.88
CA GLU A 176 -16.46 9.45 -16.20
C GLU A 176 -16.21 8.72 -14.87
N LYS A 177 -17.06 7.73 -14.62
CA LYS A 177 -16.82 6.76 -13.56
C LYS A 177 -15.37 6.27 -13.72
N PRO A 178 -14.54 6.35 -12.65
CA PRO A 178 -13.24 5.67 -12.70
C PRO A 178 -13.47 4.22 -13.09
N ALA A 179 -12.55 3.66 -13.88
CA ALA A 179 -12.60 2.27 -14.29
C ALA A 179 -12.95 1.40 -13.10
N GLY A 180 -14.07 0.67 -13.19
CA GLY A 180 -14.60 -0.07 -12.05
C GLY A 180 -13.64 -1.19 -11.64
N PRO A 181 -13.80 -1.75 -10.43
CA PRO A 181 -12.96 -2.84 -9.89
C PRO A 181 -12.78 -4.01 -10.86
N VAL A 182 -13.71 -4.23 -11.78
CA VAL A 182 -13.70 -5.29 -12.80
C VAL A 182 -12.52 -5.17 -13.78
N GLU A 183 -12.13 -3.95 -14.21
CA GLU A 183 -10.99 -3.79 -15.13
C GLU A 183 -9.64 -3.99 -14.43
N VAL A 184 -9.57 -3.69 -13.14
CA VAL A 184 -8.37 -3.95 -12.31
C VAL A 184 -8.28 -5.45 -12.01
N GLU A 185 -9.41 -6.13 -11.72
CA GLU A 185 -9.48 -7.59 -11.57
C GLU A 185 -8.99 -8.30 -12.81
N GLU A 186 -9.46 -7.95 -14.00
CA GLU A 186 -9.04 -8.61 -15.23
C GLU A 186 -7.53 -8.43 -15.48
N ARG A 187 -6.95 -7.27 -15.18
CA ARG A 187 -5.51 -7.02 -15.35
C ARG A 187 -4.66 -7.79 -14.33
N LEU A 188 -5.06 -7.82 -13.06
CA LEU A 188 -4.32 -8.54 -12.00
C LEU A 188 -4.46 -10.06 -12.13
N PHE A 189 -5.65 -10.57 -12.51
CA PHE A 189 -5.89 -12.00 -12.68
C PHE A 189 -5.38 -12.56 -14.01
N ALA A 190 -5.30 -11.77 -15.07
CA ALA A 190 -4.68 -12.20 -16.32
C ALA A 190 -3.16 -12.43 -16.13
N ALA A 191 -2.51 -11.61 -15.32
CA ALA A 191 -1.08 -11.78 -14.99
C ALA A 191 -0.82 -13.07 -14.17
N ASN A 192 -1.71 -13.41 -13.22
CA ASN A 192 -1.57 -14.61 -12.39
C ASN A 192 -1.88 -15.92 -13.14
N ARG A 193 -2.73 -15.89 -14.19
CA ARG A 193 -3.03 -17.10 -15.00
C ARG A 193 -1.94 -17.48 -16.00
N SER A 194 -1.11 -16.54 -16.40
CA SER A 194 0.01 -16.83 -17.31
C SER A 194 1.23 -17.45 -16.61
N GLY A 195 1.30 -17.42 -15.29
CA GLY A 195 2.38 -18.03 -14.49
C GLY A 195 2.14 -19.49 -14.06
N ALA A 196 0.93 -20.04 -14.23
CA ALA A 196 0.55 -21.36 -13.70
C ALA A 196 0.63 -22.52 -14.72
N SER A 197 1.20 -22.29 -15.90
CA SER A 197 1.29 -23.31 -16.97
C SER A 197 2.74 -23.57 -17.35
N ASN A 198 3.53 -24.12 -16.43
CA ASN A 198 4.73 -24.92 -16.78
C ASN A 198 5.29 -25.57 -15.50
N ALA A 199 4.74 -26.69 -15.11
CA ALA A 199 5.46 -27.70 -14.33
C ALA A 199 5.13 -29.08 -14.93
N PRO A 200 6.15 -29.95 -15.16
CA PRO A 200 5.99 -31.25 -15.76
C PRO A 200 5.30 -32.25 -14.85
#